data_721e5295015dc23ce8be5e6cbed1bcf2
#
_entry.id   721e5295015dc23ce8be5e6cbed1bcf2
#
_cell.length_a   1.000
_cell.length_b   1.000
_cell.length_c   1.000
_cell.angle_alpha   90.00
_cell.angle_beta   90.00
_cell.angle_gamma   90.00
#
_symmetry.space_group_name_H-M   'P 1'
#
loop_
_entity.id
_entity.type
_entity.pdbx_description
1 polymer ?
#
loop_
_entity_poly.entity_id
_entity_poly.type
_entity_poly.pdbx_seq_one_letter_code
_entity_poly.pdbx_strand_id
1 'polypeptide(L)'
;MQKALLGMHTFLIIIVTNLERKIEMIQASNITLRLGKKALFEEVNIKFTEGNCYGLIGANGTGKSTFLRILSGKLEPTTGDVIITPGQRLSFLQQDHFKYDAYPVLDTVIMGNKRLYDIMKEKEAIYAKEDFTDEDGIRASELEGEFANMNGWEAESDAATLLNGLGIDTEYHYMM
;
A
#
# COMPACT_ATOMS: atom_id res chain seq x y z
N MET A 1 -9.84 -4.35 -54.31
CA MET A 1 -10.43 -3.76 -53.11
C MET A 1 -10.08 -4.47 -51.80
N GLN A 2 -9.97 -5.80 -51.73
CA GLN A 2 -9.67 -6.55 -50.51
C GLN A 2 -8.25 -6.32 -49.93
N LYS A 3 -7.22 -6.04 -50.75
CA LYS A 3 -5.86 -5.78 -50.28
C LYS A 3 -5.69 -4.45 -49.57
N ALA A 4 -6.49 -3.43 -49.91
CA ALA A 4 -6.45 -2.12 -49.26
C ALA A 4 -7.09 -2.16 -47.85
N LEU A 5 -8.13 -3.01 -47.66
CA LEU A 5 -8.78 -3.17 -46.37
C LEU A 5 -7.87 -3.96 -45.39
N LEU A 6 -7.10 -4.95 -45.87
CA LEU A 6 -6.16 -5.72 -45.05
C LEU A 6 -5.02 -4.84 -44.53
N GLY A 7 -4.52 -3.92 -45.36
CA GLY A 7 -3.51 -2.94 -44.96
C GLY A 7 -4.00 -1.94 -43.91
N MET A 8 -5.26 -1.49 -44.01
CA MET A 8 -5.85 -0.60 -43.02
C MET A 8 -6.08 -1.28 -41.65
N HIS A 9 -6.52 -2.55 -41.65
CA HIS A 9 -6.68 -3.30 -40.41
C HIS A 9 -5.34 -3.59 -39.72
N THR A 10 -4.28 -3.92 -40.47
CA THR A 10 -2.95 -4.14 -39.92
C THR A 10 -2.36 -2.84 -39.37
N PHE A 11 -2.59 -1.71 -40.04
CA PHE A 11 -2.14 -0.41 -39.55
C PHE A 11 -2.90 0.05 -38.30
N LEU A 12 -4.20 -0.22 -38.23
CA LEU A 12 -5.02 0.07 -37.05
C LEU A 12 -4.64 -0.79 -35.84
N ILE A 13 -4.33 -2.07 -36.05
CA ILE A 13 -3.85 -2.99 -34.98
C ILE A 13 -2.48 -2.56 -34.46
N ILE A 14 -1.56 -2.14 -35.35
CA ILE A 14 -0.24 -1.63 -34.93
C ILE A 14 -0.36 -0.33 -34.12
N ILE A 15 -1.30 0.57 -34.48
CA ILE A 15 -1.56 1.79 -33.69
C ILE A 15 -2.16 1.44 -32.33
N VAL A 16 -3.07 0.46 -32.26
CA VAL A 16 -3.69 0.04 -30.98
C VAL A 16 -2.69 -0.70 -30.10
N THR A 17 -1.80 -1.55 -30.66
CA THR A 17 -0.77 -2.25 -29.89
C THR A 17 0.41 -1.36 -29.48
N ASN A 18 0.66 -0.26 -30.18
CA ASN A 18 1.65 0.76 -29.77
C ASN A 18 1.06 1.83 -28.84
N LEU A 19 -0.24 1.78 -28.56
CA LEU A 19 -0.91 2.59 -27.54
C LEU A 19 -1.01 1.83 -26.21
N GLU A 20 -0.01 1.04 -25.86
CA GLU A 20 0.22 0.68 -24.46
C GLU A 20 0.57 1.98 -23.72
N ARG A 21 -0.48 2.67 -23.24
CA ARG A 21 -0.30 3.70 -22.23
C ARG A 21 0.40 3.02 -21.08
N LYS A 22 1.68 3.35 -20.85
CA LYS A 22 2.32 3.05 -19.57
C LYS A 22 1.35 3.53 -18.51
N ILE A 23 0.78 2.62 -17.73
CA ILE A 23 -0.18 2.94 -16.69
C ILE A 23 0.59 3.81 -15.69
N GLU A 24 0.20 5.06 -15.58
CA GLU A 24 0.78 5.97 -14.60
C GLU A 24 0.27 5.50 -13.23
N MET A 25 1.17 5.14 -12.32
CA MET A 25 0.80 4.69 -10.97
C MET A 25 0.61 5.87 -10.03
N ILE A 26 1.53 6.84 -10.06
CA ILE A 26 1.48 8.04 -9.25
C ILE A 26 1.90 9.22 -10.12
N GLN A 27 1.12 10.30 -10.09
CA GLN A 27 1.45 11.56 -10.73
C GLN A 27 1.46 12.67 -9.68
N ALA A 28 2.57 13.37 -9.56
CA ALA A 28 2.68 14.62 -8.83
C ALA A 28 2.66 15.77 -9.83
N SER A 29 1.76 16.74 -9.62
CA SER A 29 1.54 17.88 -10.51
C SER A 29 1.70 19.17 -9.73
N ASN A 30 2.67 20.01 -10.13
CA ASN A 30 2.93 21.34 -9.58
C ASN A 30 3.08 21.38 -8.06
N ILE A 31 3.71 20.33 -7.50
CA ILE A 31 3.89 20.21 -6.04
C ILE A 31 4.87 21.25 -5.54
N THR A 32 4.40 22.12 -4.65
CA THR A 32 5.21 23.07 -3.91
C THR A 32 5.03 22.86 -2.42
N LEU A 33 6.10 22.88 -1.67
CA LEU A 33 6.05 22.89 -0.22
C LEU A 33 6.87 24.05 0.34
N ARG A 34 6.21 24.90 1.14
CA ARG A 34 6.83 26.03 1.83
C ARG A 34 6.81 25.81 3.34
N LEU A 35 7.94 26.10 3.97
CA LEU A 35 8.09 26.17 5.42
C LEU A 35 8.25 27.63 5.81
N GLY A 36 7.15 28.30 6.13
CA GLY A 36 7.09 29.73 6.31
C GLY A 36 7.42 30.48 5.02
N LYS A 37 8.45 31.33 5.04
CA LYS A 37 8.85 32.13 3.86
C LYS A 37 9.76 31.36 2.89
N LYS A 38 10.33 30.22 3.30
CA LYS A 38 11.27 29.44 2.48
C LYS A 38 10.56 28.28 1.83
N ALA A 39 10.73 28.14 0.50
CA ALA A 39 10.31 26.92 -0.20
C ALA A 39 11.35 25.82 0.03
N LEU A 40 10.87 24.63 0.31
CA LEU A 40 11.68 23.42 0.37
C LEU A 40 11.89 22.87 -1.04
N PHE A 41 10.84 22.89 -1.84
CA PHE A 41 10.83 22.64 -3.29
C PHE A 41 9.59 23.31 -3.91
N GLU A 42 9.66 23.63 -5.19
CA GLU A 42 8.60 24.35 -5.93
C GLU A 42 8.36 23.70 -7.29
N GLU A 43 7.10 23.69 -7.71
CA GLU A 43 6.62 23.32 -9.05
C GLU A 43 7.12 21.93 -9.53
N VAL A 44 7.22 20.96 -8.60
CA VAL A 44 7.67 19.61 -8.93
C VAL A 44 6.59 18.89 -9.74
N ASN A 45 6.97 18.44 -10.91
CA ASN A 45 6.13 17.64 -11.81
C ASN A 45 6.85 16.32 -12.11
N ILE A 46 6.26 15.21 -11.71
CA ILE A 46 6.84 13.88 -11.96
C ILE A 46 5.73 12.84 -12.10
N LYS A 47 5.98 11.86 -12.97
CA LYS A 47 5.12 10.70 -13.19
C LYS A 47 5.91 9.44 -12.90
N PHE A 48 5.34 8.57 -12.07
CA PHE A 48 5.86 7.25 -11.80
C PHE A 48 5.03 6.24 -12.59
N THR A 49 5.72 5.39 -13.34
CA THR A 49 5.09 4.39 -14.21
C THR A 49 5.46 3.00 -13.74
N GLU A 50 4.58 2.04 -14.00
CA GLU A 50 4.77 0.65 -13.67
C GLU A 50 6.08 0.08 -14.23
N GLY A 51 6.68 -0.88 -13.50
CA GLY A 51 7.89 -1.59 -13.94
C GLY A 51 9.18 -0.79 -13.83
N ASN A 52 9.16 0.45 -13.32
CA ASN A 52 10.37 1.27 -13.14
C ASN A 52 10.72 1.44 -11.66
N CYS A 53 12.02 1.56 -11.40
CA CYS A 53 12.55 1.94 -10.09
C CYS A 53 13.07 3.38 -10.16
N TYR A 54 12.64 4.23 -9.23
CA TYR A 54 13.01 5.65 -9.19
C TYR A 54 13.85 5.96 -7.96
N GLY A 55 15.01 6.56 -8.16
CA GLY A 55 15.90 7.02 -7.09
C GLY A 55 15.75 8.52 -6.82
N LEU A 56 15.44 8.91 -5.57
CA LEU A 56 15.42 10.30 -5.14
C LEU A 56 16.74 10.66 -4.45
N ILE A 57 17.58 11.41 -5.13
CA ILE A 57 18.95 11.73 -4.71
C ILE A 57 19.05 13.21 -4.32
N GLY A 58 19.83 13.52 -3.29
CA GLY A 58 20.10 14.89 -2.82
C GLY A 58 20.75 14.88 -1.44
N ALA A 59 21.29 16.02 -1.02
CA ALA A 59 21.89 16.21 0.30
C ALA A 59 20.87 16.01 1.45
N ASN A 60 21.37 15.87 2.68
CA ASN A 60 20.49 15.82 3.85
C ASN A 60 19.78 17.17 4.05
N GLY A 61 18.49 17.10 4.44
CA GLY A 61 17.68 18.31 4.63
C GLY A 61 17.05 18.91 3.37
N THR A 62 17.27 18.35 2.17
CA THR A 62 16.68 18.86 0.91
C THR A 62 15.21 18.51 0.70
N GLY A 63 14.56 17.82 1.66
CA GLY A 63 13.14 17.53 1.59
C GLY A 63 12.78 16.18 0.96
N LYS A 64 13.74 15.27 0.71
CA LYS A 64 13.48 13.94 0.10
C LYS A 64 12.39 13.16 0.84
N SER A 65 12.56 12.95 2.14
CA SER A 65 11.58 12.24 2.97
C SER A 65 10.26 12.98 3.06
N THR A 66 10.30 14.32 3.02
CA THR A 66 9.11 15.15 3.02
C THR A 66 8.32 15.02 1.73
N PHE A 67 9.01 14.96 0.58
CA PHE A 67 8.38 14.71 -0.71
C PHE A 67 7.73 13.32 -0.76
N LEU A 68 8.39 12.29 -0.24
CA LEU A 68 7.80 10.94 -0.14
C LEU A 68 6.56 10.92 0.76
N ARG A 69 6.53 11.72 1.84
CA ARG A 69 5.33 11.86 2.69
C ARG A 69 4.18 12.53 1.94
N ILE A 70 4.46 13.49 1.07
CA ILE A 70 3.44 14.09 0.19
C ILE A 70 2.91 13.05 -0.81
N LEU A 71 3.80 12.32 -1.49
CA LEU A 71 3.41 11.26 -2.43
C LEU A 71 2.56 10.18 -1.76
N SER A 72 2.78 9.90 -0.47
CA SER A 72 2.02 8.90 0.30
C SER A 72 0.74 9.45 0.93
N GLY A 73 0.38 10.72 0.70
CA GLY A 73 -0.78 11.37 1.30
C GLY A 73 -0.67 11.63 2.81
N LYS A 74 0.55 11.49 3.41
CA LYS A 74 0.78 11.74 4.84
C LYS A 74 1.09 13.19 5.16
N LEU A 75 1.28 14.02 4.15
CA LEU A 75 1.52 15.44 4.25
C LEU A 75 0.90 16.14 3.05
N GLU A 76 0.11 17.17 3.32
CA GLU A 76 -0.45 18.03 2.29
C GLU A 76 0.63 19.00 1.76
N PRO A 77 0.75 19.16 0.43
CA PRO A 77 1.60 20.20 -0.15
C PRO A 77 1.00 21.58 0.06
N THR A 78 1.81 22.65 -0.09
CA THR A 78 1.29 24.03 -0.09
C THR A 78 0.45 24.30 -1.34
N THR A 79 0.88 23.78 -2.50
CA THR A 79 0.13 23.80 -3.76
C THR A 79 0.44 22.54 -4.56
N GLY A 80 -0.44 22.21 -5.53
CA GLY A 80 -0.33 21.05 -6.39
C GLY A 80 -1.03 19.82 -5.84
N ASP A 81 -1.10 18.78 -6.65
CA ASP A 81 -1.88 17.58 -6.39
C ASP A 81 -1.08 16.32 -6.66
N VAL A 82 -1.36 15.28 -5.88
CA VAL A 82 -0.89 13.91 -6.13
C VAL A 82 -2.06 13.04 -6.52
N ILE A 83 -1.98 12.44 -7.69
CA ILE A 83 -2.98 11.52 -8.20
C ILE A 83 -2.39 10.12 -8.19
N ILE A 84 -3.08 9.18 -7.54
CA ILE A 84 -2.77 7.75 -7.54
C ILE A 84 -3.82 7.06 -8.38
N THR A 85 -3.41 6.22 -9.31
CA THR A 85 -4.34 5.47 -10.16
C THR A 85 -5.23 4.58 -9.28
N PRO A 86 -6.57 4.62 -9.46
CA PRO A 86 -7.48 3.77 -8.69
C PRO A 86 -7.10 2.29 -8.77
N GLY A 87 -7.21 1.58 -7.63
CA GLY A 87 -6.86 0.16 -7.53
C GLY A 87 -5.37 -0.11 -7.26
N GLN A 88 -4.51 0.90 -7.25
CA GLN A 88 -3.11 0.75 -6.87
C GLN A 88 -2.94 0.72 -5.35
N ARG A 89 -2.12 -0.23 -4.88
CA ARG A 89 -1.76 -0.33 -3.46
C ARG A 89 -0.46 0.42 -3.22
N LEU A 90 -0.52 1.47 -2.40
CA LEU A 90 0.64 2.24 -1.99
C LEU A 90 1.14 1.78 -0.63
N SER A 91 2.42 1.46 -0.53
CA SER A 91 3.11 1.21 0.73
C SER A 91 4.20 2.23 0.95
N PHE A 92 4.32 2.72 2.18
CA PHE A 92 5.32 3.70 2.58
C PHE A 92 6.12 3.17 3.76
N LEU A 93 7.41 2.87 3.53
CA LEU A 93 8.32 2.43 4.58
C LEU A 93 8.65 3.60 5.51
N GLN A 94 8.30 3.44 6.79
CA GLN A 94 8.64 4.40 7.85
C GLN A 94 9.87 3.93 8.62
N GLN A 95 10.73 4.86 8.98
CA GLN A 95 11.84 4.64 9.92
C GLN A 95 11.35 4.92 11.35
N ASP A 96 10.39 4.14 11.82
CA ASP A 96 9.92 4.19 13.20
C ASP A 96 10.23 2.84 13.85
N HIS A 97 11.34 2.81 14.56
CA HIS A 97 11.88 1.58 15.14
C HIS A 97 11.07 1.07 16.34
N PHE A 98 10.24 1.92 16.95
CA PHE A 98 9.53 1.60 18.20
C PHE A 98 8.03 1.41 18.04
N LYS A 99 7.51 1.63 16.86
CA LYS A 99 6.07 1.63 16.59
C LYS A 99 5.37 0.30 16.93
N TYR A 100 6.10 -0.78 16.82
CA TYR A 100 5.56 -2.13 16.95
C TYR A 100 6.12 -2.92 18.13
N ASP A 101 6.91 -2.30 19.03
CA ASP A 101 7.57 -2.95 20.15
C ASP A 101 6.59 -3.64 21.14
N ALA A 102 5.32 -3.23 21.12
CA ALA A 102 4.27 -3.82 21.95
C ALA A 102 3.54 -5.02 21.29
N TYR A 103 4.00 -5.45 20.13
CA TYR A 103 3.33 -6.51 19.37
C TYR A 103 4.29 -7.62 18.99
N PRO A 104 3.85 -8.90 18.97
CA PRO A 104 4.65 -9.98 18.43
C PRO A 104 5.06 -9.72 16.97
N VAL A 105 6.21 -10.23 16.58
CA VAL A 105 6.74 -10.08 15.22
C VAL A 105 5.74 -10.57 14.18
N LEU A 106 5.09 -11.70 14.41
CA LEU A 106 4.07 -12.26 13.53
C LEU A 106 2.86 -11.32 13.37
N ASP A 107 2.34 -10.83 14.51
CA ASP A 107 1.22 -9.88 14.54
C ASP A 107 1.55 -8.62 13.74
N THR A 108 2.78 -8.12 13.87
CA THR A 108 3.27 -6.93 13.15
C THR A 108 3.18 -7.09 11.64
N VAL A 109 3.45 -8.30 11.12
CA VAL A 109 3.29 -8.59 9.67
C VAL A 109 1.81 -8.60 9.28
N ILE A 110 0.96 -9.30 10.08
CA ILE A 110 -0.48 -9.37 9.83
C ILE A 110 -1.15 -7.99 9.89
N MET A 111 -0.68 -7.09 10.77
CA MET A 111 -1.12 -5.70 10.86
C MET A 111 -0.90 -4.88 9.57
N GLY A 112 -0.08 -5.37 8.64
CA GLY A 112 0.02 -4.84 7.28
C GLY A 112 -1.33 -4.87 6.54
N ASN A 113 -2.22 -5.79 6.90
CA ASN A 113 -3.64 -5.79 6.56
C ASN A 113 -4.45 -5.42 7.80
N LYS A 114 -4.56 -4.12 8.05
CA LYS A 114 -5.19 -3.61 9.27
C LYS A 114 -6.59 -4.19 9.51
N ARG A 115 -7.42 -4.29 8.46
CA ARG A 115 -8.79 -4.80 8.63
C ARG A 115 -8.81 -6.26 9.07
N LEU A 116 -7.96 -7.10 8.48
CA LEU A 116 -7.83 -8.50 8.87
C LEU A 116 -7.40 -8.64 10.34
N TYR A 117 -6.40 -7.86 10.74
CA TYR A 117 -5.92 -7.87 12.13
C TYR A 117 -6.99 -7.41 13.12
N ASP A 118 -7.72 -6.33 12.79
CA ASP A 118 -8.82 -5.83 13.60
C ASP A 118 -9.92 -6.91 13.78
N ILE A 119 -10.28 -7.64 12.71
CA ILE A 119 -11.23 -8.75 12.76
C ILE A 119 -10.72 -9.88 13.68
N MET A 120 -9.44 -10.26 13.55
CA MET A 120 -8.84 -11.28 14.40
C MET A 120 -8.99 -10.92 15.89
N LYS A 121 -8.63 -9.69 16.24
CA LYS A 121 -8.70 -9.22 17.63
C LYS A 121 -10.13 -9.05 18.14
N GLU A 122 -11.06 -8.59 17.30
CA GLU A 122 -12.47 -8.50 17.65
C GLU A 122 -13.08 -9.89 17.91
N LYS A 123 -12.76 -10.88 17.05
CA LYS A 123 -13.19 -12.27 17.25
C LYS A 123 -12.64 -12.84 18.55
N GLU A 124 -11.34 -12.70 18.80
CA GLU A 124 -10.71 -13.14 20.04
C GLU A 124 -11.41 -12.54 21.28
N ALA A 125 -11.69 -11.24 21.22
CA ALA A 125 -12.37 -10.54 22.32
C ALA A 125 -13.83 -11.03 22.52
N ILE A 126 -14.57 -11.29 21.45
CA ILE A 126 -15.94 -11.82 21.54
C ILE A 126 -15.94 -13.22 22.14
N TYR A 127 -15.09 -14.12 21.66
CA TYR A 127 -15.04 -15.50 22.15
C TYR A 127 -14.46 -15.63 23.56
N ALA A 128 -13.72 -14.63 24.04
CA ALA A 128 -13.20 -14.61 25.41
C ALA A 128 -14.20 -14.12 26.45
N LYS A 129 -15.40 -13.67 26.06
CA LYS A 129 -16.43 -13.20 26.98
C LYS A 129 -16.99 -14.35 27.83
N GLU A 130 -17.11 -14.13 29.13
CA GLU A 130 -17.76 -15.07 30.04
C GLU A 130 -19.29 -15.08 29.83
N ASP A 131 -19.88 -13.94 29.49
CA ASP A 131 -21.31 -13.70 29.25
C ASP A 131 -21.59 -13.52 27.74
N PHE A 132 -21.36 -14.57 26.97
CA PHE A 132 -21.59 -14.57 25.52
C PHE A 132 -23.08 -14.47 25.22
N THR A 133 -23.47 -13.42 24.47
CA THR A 133 -24.89 -13.12 24.13
C THR A 133 -25.23 -13.56 22.69
N ASP A 134 -26.55 -13.52 22.38
CA ASP A 134 -27.01 -13.79 21.01
C ASP A 134 -26.48 -12.73 20.02
N GLU A 135 -26.37 -11.47 20.46
CA GLU A 135 -25.77 -10.40 19.65
C GLU A 135 -24.28 -10.67 19.35
N ASP A 136 -23.55 -11.20 20.34
CA ASP A 136 -22.15 -11.62 20.15
C ASP A 136 -22.05 -12.74 19.11
N GLY A 137 -23.00 -13.69 19.12
CA GLY A 137 -23.09 -14.76 18.14
C GLY A 137 -23.31 -14.25 16.72
N ILE A 138 -24.23 -13.31 16.55
CA ILE A 138 -24.49 -12.67 15.25
C ILE A 138 -23.22 -11.95 14.77
N ARG A 139 -22.63 -11.13 15.64
CA ARG A 139 -21.41 -10.38 15.30
C ARG A 139 -20.23 -11.29 14.94
N ALA A 140 -20.02 -12.35 15.71
CA ALA A 140 -18.99 -13.35 15.42
C ALA A 140 -19.20 -13.99 14.02
N SER A 141 -20.43 -14.34 13.66
CA SER A 141 -20.76 -14.92 12.37
C SER A 141 -20.47 -13.97 11.19
N GLU A 142 -20.77 -12.67 11.35
CA GLU A 142 -20.44 -11.65 10.36
C GLU A 142 -18.91 -11.55 10.17
N LEU A 143 -18.17 -11.49 11.28
CA LEU A 143 -16.71 -11.43 11.26
C LEU A 143 -16.06 -12.69 10.65
N GLU A 144 -16.63 -13.88 10.90
CA GLU A 144 -16.17 -15.12 10.25
C GLU A 144 -16.32 -15.07 8.74
N GLY A 145 -17.44 -14.54 8.24
CA GLY A 145 -17.65 -14.37 6.80
C GLY A 145 -16.66 -13.39 6.19
N GLU A 146 -16.41 -12.26 6.85
CA GLU A 146 -15.43 -11.28 6.37
C GLU A 146 -14.00 -11.82 6.44
N PHE A 147 -13.65 -12.51 7.52
CA PHE A 147 -12.37 -13.17 7.73
C PHE A 147 -12.05 -14.20 6.63
N ALA A 148 -13.02 -15.06 6.31
CA ALA A 148 -12.89 -16.04 5.23
C ALA A 148 -12.68 -15.38 3.87
N ASN A 149 -13.43 -14.30 3.57
CA ASN A 149 -13.29 -13.54 2.31
C ASN A 149 -11.91 -12.89 2.15
N MET A 150 -11.21 -12.65 3.25
CA MET A 150 -9.86 -12.06 3.28
C MET A 150 -8.75 -13.11 3.38
N ASN A 151 -9.03 -14.39 3.18
CA ASN A 151 -8.11 -15.52 3.40
C ASN A 151 -7.50 -15.54 4.81
N GLY A 152 -8.29 -15.15 5.81
CA GLY A 152 -7.83 -14.99 7.18
C GLY A 152 -7.26 -16.26 7.81
N TRP A 153 -7.73 -17.43 7.40
CA TRP A 153 -7.25 -18.74 7.87
C TRP A 153 -5.78 -19.00 7.51
N GLU A 154 -5.28 -18.36 6.45
CA GLU A 154 -3.90 -18.51 5.98
C GLU A 154 -2.99 -17.38 6.48
N ALA A 155 -3.55 -16.37 7.17
CA ALA A 155 -2.82 -15.15 7.54
C ALA A 155 -1.55 -15.40 8.36
N GLU A 156 -1.60 -16.30 9.34
CA GLU A 156 -0.44 -16.66 10.16
C GLU A 156 0.60 -17.43 9.36
N SER A 157 0.17 -18.39 8.54
CA SER A 157 1.09 -19.19 7.72
C SER A 157 1.76 -18.34 6.64
N ASP A 158 1.03 -17.40 6.05
CA ASP A 158 1.55 -16.45 5.07
C ASP A 158 2.55 -15.49 5.72
N ALA A 159 2.21 -14.94 6.89
CA ALA A 159 3.11 -14.09 7.66
C ALA A 159 4.39 -14.83 8.06
N ALA A 160 4.27 -16.07 8.54
CA ALA A 160 5.43 -16.92 8.89
C ALA A 160 6.30 -17.21 7.66
N THR A 161 5.69 -17.46 6.50
CA THR A 161 6.42 -17.70 5.24
C THR A 161 7.20 -16.45 4.83
N LEU A 162 6.61 -15.25 4.94
CA LEU A 162 7.28 -13.99 4.65
C LEU A 162 8.45 -13.74 5.61
N LEU A 163 8.27 -13.97 6.92
CA LEU A 163 9.31 -13.81 7.92
C LEU A 163 10.50 -14.76 7.68
N ASN A 164 10.23 -16.04 7.43
CA ASN A 164 11.26 -17.01 7.10
C ASN A 164 12.01 -16.62 5.81
N GLY A 165 11.30 -16.10 4.81
CA GLY A 165 11.91 -15.55 3.57
C GLY A 165 12.83 -14.35 3.81
N LEU A 166 12.62 -13.61 4.89
CA LEU A 166 13.49 -12.52 5.35
C LEU A 166 14.62 -12.98 6.28
N GLY A 167 14.71 -14.30 6.58
CA GLY A 167 15.71 -14.87 7.48
C GLY A 167 15.37 -14.67 8.95
N ILE A 168 14.10 -14.44 9.30
CA ILE A 168 13.60 -14.39 10.67
C ILE A 168 13.01 -15.76 11.00
N ASP A 169 13.75 -16.54 11.79
CA ASP A 169 13.38 -17.90 12.14
C ASP A 169 12.13 -17.97 13.02
N THR A 170 11.43 -19.09 12.97
CA THR A 170 10.14 -19.30 13.64
C THR A 170 10.18 -19.06 15.14
N GLU A 171 11.35 -19.25 15.78
CA GLU A 171 11.53 -18.99 17.22
C GLU A 171 11.33 -17.51 17.59
N TYR A 172 11.53 -16.59 16.65
CA TYR A 172 11.34 -15.14 16.87
C TYR A 172 9.92 -14.64 16.56
N HIS A 173 9.08 -15.45 15.92
CA HIS A 173 7.76 -15.00 15.42
C HIS A 173 6.83 -14.50 16.53
N TYR A 174 6.91 -15.09 17.71
CA TYR A 174 6.06 -14.76 18.87
C TYR A 174 6.77 -13.88 19.93
N MET A 175 8.00 -13.42 19.63
CA MET A 175 8.72 -12.47 20.47
C MET A 175 8.22 -11.04 20.22
N MET A 176 8.24 -10.22 21.29
CA MET A 176 7.97 -8.77 21.26
C MET A 176 9.28 -8.00 21.12
#